data_6dda81fa88b0582eec7e73409a901b5b
#
_entry.id   6dda81fa88b0582eec7e73409a901b5b
#
_cell.length_a   1.000
_cell.length_b   1.000
_cell.length_c   1.000
_cell.angle_alpha   90.00
_cell.angle_beta   90.00
_cell.angle_gamma   90.00
#
_symmetry.space_group_name_H-M   'P 1'
#
loop_
_entity.id
_entity.type
_entity.pdbx_description
1 polymer ?
#
loop_
_entity_poly.entity_id
_entity_poly.type
_entity_poly.pdbx_seq_one_letter_code
_entity_poly.pdbx_strand_id
1 'polypeptide(L)'
;MKRVLALLFILSTGPVFAENVIVAVINNSAITFKSLENSLLNAISKEHKADIVHQRINDILQLQKAKELNIEASINDINLALLEISKSNNISLEQLQTYPEFLSLETEVSEKISILNLQRYITRNINIPESE
;
A
#
# COMPACT_ATOMS: atom_id res chain seq x y z
N MET A 1 -61.93 -26.56 4.61
CA MET A 1 -61.19 -25.46 4.02
C MET A 1 -59.78 -25.48 4.56
N LYS A 2 -58.80 -25.96 3.77
CA LYS A 2 -57.40 -26.03 4.19
C LYS A 2 -56.72 -24.74 3.75
N ARG A 3 -56.31 -23.89 4.71
CA ARG A 3 -55.51 -22.68 4.44
C ARG A 3 -54.09 -23.13 4.26
N VAL A 4 -53.60 -23.09 3.04
CA VAL A 4 -52.15 -23.27 2.71
C VAL A 4 -51.45 -21.92 2.99
N LEU A 5 -50.66 -21.88 4.06
CA LEU A 5 -49.81 -20.75 4.38
C LEU A 5 -48.51 -20.91 3.58
N ALA A 6 -48.41 -20.23 2.44
CA ALA A 6 -47.18 -20.19 1.67
C ALA A 6 -46.19 -19.25 2.40
N LEU A 7 -45.21 -19.85 3.08
CA LEU A 7 -44.10 -19.13 3.69
C LEU A 7 -43.10 -18.72 2.59
N LEU A 8 -43.22 -17.49 2.14
CA LEU A 8 -42.30 -16.91 1.16
C LEU A 8 -40.96 -16.58 1.87
N PHE A 9 -40.02 -17.51 1.76
CA PHE A 9 -38.64 -17.28 2.22
C PHE A 9 -37.95 -16.35 1.22
N ILE A 10 -37.99 -15.03 1.48
CA ILE A 10 -37.19 -14.06 0.75
C ILE A 10 -35.74 -14.24 1.24
N LEU A 11 -34.94 -15.01 0.50
CA LEU A 11 -33.49 -14.97 0.63
C LEU A 11 -33.04 -13.57 0.19
N SER A 12 -32.87 -12.66 1.15
CA SER A 12 -32.09 -11.43 0.95
C SER A 12 -30.64 -11.82 0.80
N THR A 13 -30.21 -12.15 -0.42
CA THR A 13 -28.79 -12.13 -0.77
C THR A 13 -28.36 -10.68 -0.81
N GLY A 14 -27.97 -10.15 0.37
CA GLY A 14 -27.26 -8.89 0.43
C GLY A 14 -25.99 -9.00 -0.41
N PRO A 15 -25.52 -7.92 -1.04
CA PRO A 15 -24.27 -7.94 -1.76
C PRO A 15 -23.17 -8.37 -0.77
N VAL A 16 -22.60 -9.54 -1.01
CA VAL A 16 -21.37 -9.96 -0.34
C VAL A 16 -20.29 -9.04 -0.87
N PHE A 17 -20.02 -7.94 -0.17
CA PHE A 17 -18.86 -7.11 -0.45
C PHE A 17 -17.64 -7.97 -0.22
N ALA A 18 -16.95 -8.32 -1.29
CA ALA A 18 -15.69 -9.04 -1.28
C ALA A 18 -14.57 -8.08 -0.79
N GLU A 19 -14.71 -7.57 0.43
CA GLU A 19 -13.79 -6.56 0.98
C GLU A 19 -12.36 -7.07 1.17
N ASN A 20 -12.14 -8.39 1.13
CA ASN A 20 -10.86 -9.01 1.44
C ASN A 20 -10.42 -10.06 0.41
N VAL A 21 -10.66 -9.82 -0.89
CA VAL A 21 -10.13 -10.70 -1.92
C VAL A 21 -8.60 -10.61 -1.92
N ILE A 22 -7.93 -11.74 -1.68
CA ILE A 22 -6.48 -11.86 -1.77
C ILE A 22 -6.10 -11.92 -3.25
N VAL A 23 -5.26 -11.00 -3.70
CA VAL A 23 -4.74 -10.91 -5.07
C VAL A 23 -3.44 -11.70 -5.19
N ALA A 24 -2.57 -11.61 -4.18
CA ALA A 24 -1.30 -12.33 -4.14
C ALA A 24 -0.86 -12.57 -2.68
N VAL A 25 -0.01 -13.57 -2.48
CA VAL A 25 0.67 -13.83 -1.20
C VAL A 25 2.17 -13.90 -1.46
N ILE A 26 2.94 -13.14 -0.69
CA ILE A 26 4.40 -13.08 -0.79
C ILE A 26 4.96 -13.40 0.59
N ASN A 27 5.57 -14.57 0.72
CA ASN A 27 5.99 -15.09 2.02
C ASN A 27 4.80 -15.06 3.01
N ASN A 28 4.89 -14.23 4.07
CA ASN A 28 3.84 -14.08 5.07
C ASN A 28 2.97 -12.83 4.88
N SER A 29 3.10 -12.13 3.73
CA SER A 29 2.36 -10.90 3.42
C SER A 29 1.31 -11.17 2.36
N ALA A 30 0.04 -10.81 2.64
CA ALA A 30 -1.04 -10.88 1.67
C ALA A 30 -1.29 -9.51 1.02
N ILE A 31 -1.43 -9.48 -0.29
CA ILE A 31 -1.92 -8.33 -1.05
C ILE A 31 -3.42 -8.54 -1.26
N THR A 32 -4.23 -7.64 -0.78
CA THR A 32 -5.67 -7.67 -0.97
C THR A 32 -6.10 -6.72 -2.08
N PHE A 33 -7.24 -7.00 -2.71
CA PHE A 33 -7.84 -6.07 -3.68
C PHE A 33 -8.03 -4.68 -3.07
N LYS A 34 -8.53 -4.62 -1.84
CA LYS A 34 -8.77 -3.36 -1.13
C LYS A 34 -7.49 -2.50 -0.98
N SER A 35 -6.34 -3.15 -0.73
CA SER A 35 -5.06 -2.43 -0.61
C SER A 35 -4.57 -1.81 -1.92
N LEU A 36 -5.10 -2.25 -3.06
CA LEU A 36 -4.76 -1.76 -4.40
C LEU A 36 -5.94 -1.06 -5.09
N GLU A 37 -7.09 -0.97 -4.45
CA GLU A 37 -8.37 -0.58 -5.07
C GLU A 37 -8.25 0.72 -5.86
N ASN A 38 -7.75 1.79 -5.25
CA ASN A 38 -7.62 3.10 -5.91
C ASN A 38 -6.71 3.04 -7.14
N SER A 39 -5.62 2.30 -7.08
CA SER A 39 -4.69 2.14 -8.20
C SER A 39 -5.31 1.28 -9.31
N LEU A 40 -6.01 0.21 -8.94
CA LEU A 40 -6.64 -0.71 -9.89
C LEU A 40 -7.86 -0.10 -10.58
N LEU A 41 -8.62 0.76 -9.89
CA LEU A 41 -9.76 1.49 -10.48
C LEU A 41 -9.31 2.51 -11.51
N ASN A 42 -8.14 3.12 -11.32
CA ASN A 42 -7.55 4.08 -12.23
C ASN A 42 -6.72 3.43 -13.36
N ALA A 43 -6.58 2.11 -13.37
CA ALA A 43 -5.82 1.41 -14.38
C ALA A 43 -6.58 1.35 -15.71
N ILE A 44 -5.93 1.78 -16.79
CA ILE A 44 -6.52 1.94 -18.13
C ILE A 44 -6.55 0.65 -18.96
N SER A 45 -5.78 -0.39 -18.56
CA SER A 45 -5.72 -1.66 -19.28
C SER A 45 -5.48 -2.84 -18.34
N LYS A 46 -5.59 -4.08 -18.85
CA LYS A 46 -5.24 -5.30 -18.10
C LYS A 46 -3.75 -5.35 -17.78
N GLU A 47 -2.92 -4.96 -18.72
CA GLU A 47 -1.46 -4.88 -18.56
C GLU A 47 -1.11 -3.91 -17.44
N HIS A 48 -1.72 -2.71 -17.43
CA HIS A 48 -1.52 -1.72 -16.37
C HIS A 48 -1.95 -2.27 -14.99
N LYS A 49 -3.04 -3.04 -14.93
CA LYS A 49 -3.44 -3.71 -13.67
C LYS A 49 -2.40 -4.74 -13.20
N ALA A 50 -1.84 -5.50 -14.12
CA ALA A 50 -0.79 -6.46 -13.80
C ALA A 50 0.47 -5.74 -13.30
N ASP A 51 0.87 -4.63 -13.92
CA ASP A 51 2.02 -3.82 -13.51
C ASP A 51 1.85 -3.26 -12.09
N ILE A 52 0.65 -2.79 -11.73
CA ILE A 52 0.35 -2.33 -10.36
C ILE A 52 0.56 -3.45 -9.34
N VAL A 53 0.09 -4.67 -9.64
CA VAL A 53 0.28 -5.82 -8.75
C VAL A 53 1.76 -6.18 -8.66
N HIS A 54 2.46 -6.24 -9.79
CA HIS A 54 3.90 -6.52 -9.81
C HIS A 54 4.72 -5.48 -9.05
N GLN A 55 4.37 -4.19 -9.19
CA GLN A 55 5.02 -3.13 -8.43
C GLN A 55 4.84 -3.35 -6.93
N ARG A 56 3.62 -3.65 -6.48
CA ARG A 56 3.36 -3.91 -5.05
C ARG A 56 4.10 -5.15 -4.54
N ILE A 57 4.22 -6.20 -5.36
CA ILE A 57 5.03 -7.38 -5.02
C ILE A 57 6.48 -6.97 -4.80
N ASN A 58 7.06 -6.19 -5.71
CA ASN A 58 8.43 -5.71 -5.61
C ASN A 58 8.65 -4.83 -4.38
N ASP A 59 7.70 -3.94 -4.07
CA ASP A 59 7.76 -3.08 -2.88
C ASP A 59 7.78 -3.92 -1.60
N ILE A 60 6.90 -4.92 -1.49
CA ILE A 60 6.86 -5.81 -0.32
C ILE A 60 8.17 -6.59 -0.16
N LEU A 61 8.76 -7.09 -1.25
CA LEU A 61 10.05 -7.79 -1.19
C LEU A 61 11.17 -6.86 -0.73
N GLN A 62 11.19 -5.62 -1.22
CA GLN A 62 12.17 -4.61 -0.78
C GLN A 62 11.98 -4.24 0.69
N LEU A 63 10.73 -4.07 1.16
CA LEU A 63 10.44 -3.78 2.56
C LEU A 63 10.86 -4.93 3.48
N GLN A 64 10.60 -6.18 3.09
CA GLN A 64 11.06 -7.35 3.84
C GLN A 64 12.59 -7.37 3.92
N LYS A 65 13.28 -7.02 2.83
CA LYS A 65 14.75 -6.96 2.83
C LYS A 65 15.30 -5.80 3.66
N ALA A 66 14.66 -4.63 3.61
CA ALA A 66 15.02 -3.49 4.45
C ALA A 66 14.89 -3.84 5.94
N LYS A 67 13.82 -4.54 6.31
CA LYS A 67 13.61 -5.03 7.66
C LYS A 67 14.66 -6.05 8.10
N GLU A 68 14.97 -7.03 7.26
CA GLU A 68 16.02 -8.03 7.52
C GLU A 68 17.38 -7.37 7.78
N LEU A 69 17.69 -6.29 7.07
CA LEU A 69 18.94 -5.54 7.20
C LEU A 69 18.89 -4.45 8.30
N ASN A 70 17.76 -4.26 8.99
CA ASN A 70 17.52 -3.22 9.99
C ASN A 70 17.80 -1.79 9.47
N ILE A 71 17.36 -1.51 8.24
CA ILE A 71 17.50 -0.21 7.57
C ILE A 71 16.15 0.40 7.19
N GLU A 72 15.10 0.02 7.90
CA GLU A 72 13.77 0.62 7.78
C GLU A 72 13.80 2.13 8.09
N ALA A 73 12.74 2.83 7.71
CA ALA A 73 12.58 4.24 8.03
C ALA A 73 12.61 4.49 9.54
N SER A 74 13.38 5.46 9.98
CA SER A 74 13.33 5.90 11.39
C SER A 74 12.11 6.81 11.62
N ILE A 75 11.62 6.85 12.86
CA ILE A 75 10.53 7.76 13.24
C ILE A 75 10.90 9.23 12.92
N ASN A 76 12.15 9.59 13.09
CA ASN A 76 12.63 10.94 12.78
C ASN A 76 12.53 11.25 11.27
N ASP A 77 12.94 10.31 10.41
CA ASP A 77 12.86 10.49 8.95
C ASP A 77 11.40 10.60 8.48
N ILE A 78 10.51 9.79 9.05
CA ILE A 78 9.08 9.84 8.77
C ILE A 78 8.52 11.21 9.16
N ASN A 79 8.80 11.68 10.36
CA ASN A 79 8.32 12.98 10.85
C ASN A 79 8.84 14.15 10.00
N LEU A 80 10.10 14.12 9.59
CA LEU A 80 10.66 15.13 8.70
C LEU A 80 9.97 15.13 7.34
N ALA A 81 9.71 13.96 6.77
CA ALA A 81 9.00 13.86 5.50
C ALA A 81 7.54 14.36 5.60
N LEU A 82 6.83 14.01 6.67
CA LEU A 82 5.46 14.51 6.91
C LEU A 82 5.44 16.03 7.11
N LEU A 83 6.44 16.59 7.78
CA LEU A 83 6.59 18.05 7.92
C LEU A 83 6.82 18.73 6.56
N GLU A 84 7.62 18.15 5.68
CA GLU A 84 7.83 18.67 4.32
C GLU A 84 6.55 18.60 3.49
N ILE A 85 5.78 17.49 3.61
CA ILE A 85 4.48 17.34 2.94
C ILE A 85 3.51 18.41 3.44
N SER A 86 3.42 18.66 4.75
CA SER A 86 2.53 19.67 5.31
C SER A 86 2.88 21.07 4.82
N LYS A 87 4.17 21.43 4.82
CA LYS A 87 4.66 22.72 4.28
C LYS A 87 4.33 22.88 2.80
N SER A 88 4.56 21.84 1.99
CA SER A 88 4.27 21.87 0.55
C SER A 88 2.79 22.07 0.24
N ASN A 89 1.91 21.66 1.14
CA ASN A 89 0.48 21.83 1.03
C ASN A 89 -0.05 23.09 1.77
N ASN A 90 0.83 23.92 2.33
CA ASN A 90 0.50 25.14 3.09
C ASN A 90 -0.42 24.87 4.29
N ILE A 91 -0.25 23.75 4.97
CA ILE A 91 -0.96 23.38 6.20
C ILE A 91 0.04 23.09 7.32
N SER A 92 -0.39 23.14 8.58
CA SER A 92 0.46 22.69 9.68
C SER A 92 0.47 21.16 9.78
N LEU A 93 1.50 20.62 10.45
CA LEU A 93 1.56 19.17 10.70
C LEU A 93 0.37 18.70 11.56
N GLU A 94 -0.05 19.51 12.53
CA GLU A 94 -1.22 19.23 13.36
C GLU A 94 -2.50 19.15 12.52
N GLN A 95 -2.66 20.05 11.54
CA GLN A 95 -3.78 19.97 10.60
C GLN A 95 -3.69 18.70 9.73
N LEU A 96 -2.50 18.35 9.22
CA LEU A 96 -2.31 17.12 8.44
C LEU A 96 -2.73 15.89 9.26
N GLN A 97 -2.42 15.84 10.54
CA GLN A 97 -2.78 14.74 11.44
C GLN A 97 -4.29 14.59 11.69
N THR A 98 -5.09 15.61 11.41
CA THR A 98 -6.56 15.52 11.57
C THR A 98 -7.27 14.87 10.38
N TYR A 99 -6.59 14.67 9.24
CA TYR A 99 -7.20 14.04 8.08
C TYR A 99 -7.38 12.52 8.31
N PRO A 100 -8.51 11.95 7.87
CA PRO A 100 -8.79 10.51 8.01
C PRO A 100 -7.73 9.61 7.36
N GLU A 101 -7.09 10.10 6.30
CA GLU A 101 -6.07 9.38 5.53
C GLU A 101 -4.67 9.47 6.13
N PHE A 102 -4.49 10.19 7.24
CA PHE A 102 -3.16 10.44 7.82
C PHE A 102 -2.37 9.16 8.11
N LEU A 103 -2.99 8.15 8.70
CA LEU A 103 -2.34 6.87 8.99
C LEU A 103 -1.88 6.13 7.71
N SER A 104 -2.67 6.24 6.65
CA SER A 104 -2.30 5.67 5.35
C SER A 104 -1.11 6.42 4.74
N LEU A 105 -1.11 7.75 4.82
CA LEU A 105 -0.01 8.59 4.37
C LEU A 105 1.28 8.30 5.15
N GLU A 106 1.20 8.21 6.48
CA GLU A 106 2.35 7.89 7.33
C GLU A 106 2.95 6.52 6.96
N THR A 107 2.10 5.51 6.74
CA THR A 107 2.53 4.18 6.29
C THR A 107 3.21 4.25 4.93
N GLU A 108 2.63 4.96 3.96
CA GLU A 108 3.20 5.12 2.62
C GLU A 108 4.56 5.82 2.66
N VAL A 109 4.70 6.87 3.47
CA VAL A 109 5.95 7.60 3.68
C VAL A 109 7.01 6.67 4.29
N SER A 110 6.64 5.90 5.31
CA SER A 110 7.53 4.92 5.96
C SER A 110 8.01 3.86 4.96
N GLU A 111 7.10 3.29 4.16
CA GLU A 111 7.45 2.31 3.13
C GLU A 111 8.40 2.89 2.09
N LYS A 112 8.12 4.07 1.57
CA LYS A 112 8.98 4.74 0.57
C LYS A 112 10.38 5.04 1.09
N ILE A 113 10.50 5.55 2.32
CA ILE A 113 11.82 5.82 2.92
C ILE A 113 12.59 4.51 3.12
N SER A 114 11.94 3.45 3.60
CA SER A 114 12.58 2.14 3.80
C SER A 114 13.12 1.57 2.49
N ILE A 115 12.35 1.65 1.40
CA ILE A 115 12.79 1.24 0.06
C ILE A 115 13.98 2.08 -0.41
N LEU A 116 13.94 3.41 -0.23
CA LEU A 116 15.05 4.30 -0.58
C LEU A 116 16.32 3.98 0.23
N ASN A 117 16.17 3.66 1.50
CA ASN A 117 17.29 3.26 2.36
C ASN A 117 17.92 1.96 1.85
N LEU A 118 17.11 0.99 1.45
CA LEU A 118 17.61 -0.26 0.84
C LEU A 118 18.35 0.02 -0.46
N GLN A 119 17.79 0.83 -1.35
CA GLN A 119 18.42 1.17 -2.62
C GLN A 119 19.77 1.88 -2.41
N ARG A 120 19.83 2.84 -1.51
CA ARG A 120 21.08 3.52 -1.13
C ARG A 120 22.10 2.54 -0.53
N TYR A 121 21.64 1.62 0.32
CA TYR A 121 22.51 0.61 0.92
C TYR A 121 23.14 -0.30 -0.14
N ILE A 122 22.35 -0.73 -1.13
CA ILE A 122 22.83 -1.60 -2.21
C ILE A 122 23.78 -0.84 -3.15
N THR A 123 23.47 0.40 -3.49
CA THR A 123 24.18 1.17 -4.52
C THR A 123 25.44 1.88 -4.01
N ARG A 124 25.58 2.08 -2.71
CA ARG A 124 26.72 2.85 -2.14
C ARG A 124 28.11 2.28 -2.45
N ASN A 125 28.20 1.00 -2.78
CA ASN A 125 29.46 0.31 -3.07
C ASN A 125 29.62 -0.03 -4.57
N ILE A 126 28.77 0.51 -5.44
CA ILE A 126 28.89 0.29 -6.88
C ILE A 126 29.87 1.32 -7.43
N ASN A 127 31.12 0.90 -7.65
CA ASN A 127 32.07 1.64 -8.50
C ASN A 127 31.69 1.35 -9.96
N ILE A 128 31.16 2.35 -10.66
CA ILE A 128 31.04 2.28 -12.12
C ILE A 128 32.42 2.63 -12.67
N PRO A 129 33.15 1.70 -13.33
CA PRO A 129 34.39 2.04 -13.99
C PRO A 129 34.05 3.06 -15.09
N GLU A 130 34.74 4.21 -15.09
CA GLU A 130 34.67 5.14 -16.20
C GLU A 130 35.11 4.40 -17.46
N SER A 131 34.20 4.21 -18.38
CA SER A 131 34.53 3.67 -19.71
C SER A 131 35.32 4.77 -20.44
N GLU A 132 36.61 4.50 -20.68
CA GLU A 132 37.43 5.28 -21.63
C GLU A 132 36.84 5.21 -23.04
#